data_da19cc2cdc7263f42bbb69472fd7f102
#
_entry.id   da19cc2cdc7263f42bbb69472fd7f102
#
_cell.length_a   1.000
_cell.length_b   1.000
_cell.length_c   1.000
_cell.angle_alpha   90.00
_cell.angle_beta   90.00
_cell.angle_gamma   90.00
#
_symmetry.space_group_name_H-M   'P 1'
#
loop_
_entity.id
_entity.type
_entity.pdbx_description
1 polymer ?
#
loop_
_entity_poly.entity_id
_entity_poly.type
_entity_poly.pdbx_seq_one_letter_code
_entity_poly.pdbx_strand_id
1 'polypeptide(L)'
;RGRSDSTLNPGGVRIGTSEIYQQVEDIDFITEGLVVGQDFNDDVRIILFVTTKNNQELDDNKVKSIKSRIRINCSPKHVPSLIIKVPAIPRTKSGKIVELAVRKIIHGEPINNKEAIANPEVLKYFENLPQLKS
;
A
#
# COMPACT_ATOMS: atom_id res chain seq x y z
N ARG A 1 -18.10 -2.79 -3.48
CA ARG A 1 -16.72 -2.64 -3.43
C ARG A 1 -16.16 -2.53 -2.00
N GLY A 2 -16.23 -2.88 -1.09
CA GLY A 2 -15.81 -2.94 0.28
C GLY A 2 -14.53 -2.19 0.71
N ARG A 3 -14.05 -1.28 -0.12
CA ARG A 3 -12.84 -0.53 0.19
C ARG A 3 -13.19 0.80 0.82
N SER A 4 -12.56 1.14 1.93
CA SER A 4 -12.76 2.44 2.54
C SER A 4 -11.88 3.47 1.82
N ASP A 5 -12.38 4.70 1.76
CA ASP A 5 -11.66 5.80 1.15
C ASP A 5 -10.92 6.55 2.24
N SER A 6 -9.69 6.11 2.52
CA SER A 6 -8.85 6.77 3.50
C SER A 6 -8.23 8.03 2.92
N THR A 7 -7.88 8.96 3.79
CA THR A 7 -7.23 10.21 3.39
C THR A 7 -5.84 10.30 4.02
N LEU A 8 -4.86 10.63 3.20
CA LEU A 8 -3.49 10.84 3.64
C LEU A 8 -3.12 12.31 3.40
N ASN A 9 -2.13 12.81 4.14
CA ASN A 9 -1.76 14.23 4.07
C ASN A 9 -0.25 14.40 3.86
N PRO A 10 0.35 13.84 2.79
CA PRO A 10 1.79 14.01 2.54
C PRO A 10 2.09 15.47 2.24
N GLY A 11 3.05 16.05 2.97
CA GLY A 11 3.40 17.44 2.82
C GLY A 11 2.25 18.41 3.10
N GLY A 12 1.26 17.96 3.88
CA GLY A 12 0.08 18.78 4.18
C GLY A 12 -0.99 18.78 3.10
N VAL A 13 -0.78 18.07 2.00
CA VAL A 13 -1.75 18.00 0.90
C VAL A 13 -2.67 16.80 1.12
N ARG A 14 -3.98 17.04 1.04
CA ARG A 14 -4.97 15.99 1.28
C ARG A 14 -5.09 15.08 0.05
N ILE A 15 -4.80 13.79 0.24
CA ILE A 15 -4.82 12.79 -0.83
C ILE A 15 -5.81 11.69 -0.48
N GLY A 16 -6.79 11.45 -1.35
CA GLY A 16 -7.69 10.31 -1.20
C GLY A 16 -7.07 9.06 -1.79
N THR A 17 -7.05 7.97 -1.02
CA THR A 17 -6.41 6.73 -1.47
C THR A 17 -7.18 6.03 -2.59
N SER A 18 -8.49 6.26 -2.71
CA SER A 18 -9.29 5.60 -3.75
C SER A 18 -8.78 5.91 -5.15
N GLU A 19 -8.28 7.12 -5.37
CA GLU A 19 -7.74 7.51 -6.68
C GLU A 19 -6.50 6.68 -7.02
N ILE A 20 -5.66 6.42 -6.02
CA ILE A 20 -4.46 5.60 -6.22
C ILE A 20 -4.86 4.16 -6.52
N TYR A 21 -5.82 3.62 -5.78
CA TYR A 21 -6.30 2.26 -6.01
C TYR A 21 -6.85 2.07 -7.43
N GLN A 22 -7.59 3.06 -7.93
CA GLN A 22 -8.14 2.97 -9.28
C GLN A 22 -7.05 2.81 -10.33
N GLN A 23 -5.96 3.55 -10.19
CA GLN A 23 -4.85 3.46 -11.13
C GLN A 23 -4.13 2.12 -11.03
N VAL A 24 -3.90 1.66 -9.80
CA VAL A 24 -3.19 0.40 -9.57
C VAL A 24 -4.00 -0.80 -10.09
N GLU A 25 -5.31 -0.77 -9.90
CA GLU A 25 -6.17 -1.88 -10.32
C GLU A 25 -6.19 -2.06 -11.84
N ASP A 26 -5.90 -1.02 -12.59
CA ASP A 26 -5.89 -1.09 -14.05
C ASP A 26 -4.55 -1.55 -14.63
N ILE A 27 -3.56 -1.78 -13.79
CA ILE A 27 -2.23 -2.20 -14.25
C ILE A 27 -2.21 -3.71 -14.44
N ASP A 28 -1.83 -4.15 -15.64
CA ASP A 28 -1.93 -5.55 -16.06
C ASP A 28 -1.17 -6.52 -15.17
N PHE A 29 0.03 -6.16 -14.75
CA PHE A 29 0.89 -7.10 -14.00
C PHE A 29 0.63 -7.07 -12.49
N ILE A 30 -0.26 -6.21 -12.02
CA ILE A 30 -0.60 -6.13 -10.59
C ILE A 30 -1.93 -6.84 -10.34
N THR A 31 -1.95 -7.74 -9.35
CA THR A 31 -3.18 -8.42 -8.96
C THR A 31 -3.88 -7.73 -7.81
N GLU A 32 -3.11 -7.15 -6.86
CA GLU A 32 -3.68 -6.45 -5.71
C GLU A 32 -2.75 -5.32 -5.31
N GLY A 33 -3.31 -4.31 -4.65
CA GLY A 33 -2.54 -3.20 -4.10
C GLY A 33 -3.06 -2.82 -2.74
N LEU A 34 -2.18 -2.23 -1.92
CA LEU A 34 -2.53 -1.71 -0.60
C LEU A 34 -1.77 -0.43 -0.37
N VAL A 35 -2.50 0.65 -0.07
CA VAL A 35 -1.93 1.98 0.13
C VAL A 35 -2.00 2.33 1.61
N VAL A 36 -0.86 2.71 2.19
CA VAL A 36 -0.82 3.16 3.58
C VAL A 36 0.05 4.41 3.68
N GLY A 37 -0.20 5.21 4.73
CA GLY A 37 0.65 6.35 5.04
C GLY A 37 1.63 5.98 6.15
N GLN A 38 2.89 6.31 5.95
CA GLN A 38 3.92 6.11 6.97
C GLN A 38 4.38 7.46 7.51
N ASP A 39 4.39 7.59 8.83
CA ASP A 39 4.97 8.76 9.47
C ASP A 39 6.49 8.68 9.34
N PHE A 40 7.10 9.70 8.76
CA PHE A 40 8.52 9.67 8.45
C PHE A 40 9.05 11.12 8.37
N ASN A 41 10.07 11.41 9.17
CA ASN A 41 10.70 12.74 9.21
C ASN A 41 9.69 13.87 9.42
N ASP A 42 8.80 13.70 10.41
CA ASP A 42 7.77 14.69 10.77
C ASP A 42 6.76 14.97 9.66
N ASP A 43 6.62 14.03 8.74
CA ASP A 43 5.66 14.14 7.64
C ASP A 43 5.04 12.77 7.41
N VAL A 44 4.22 12.67 6.39
CA VAL A 44 3.60 11.40 5.99
C VAL A 44 4.04 11.11 4.56
N ARG A 45 4.52 9.88 4.32
CA ARG A 45 4.80 9.46 2.96
C ARG A 45 3.89 8.31 2.59
N ILE A 46 3.57 8.20 1.30
CA ILE A 46 2.68 7.17 0.79
C ILE A 46 3.50 5.93 0.44
N ILE A 47 3.08 4.79 0.97
CA ILE A 47 3.70 3.50 0.67
C ILE A 47 2.68 2.63 -0.05
N LEU A 48 3.07 2.09 -1.19
CA LEU A 48 2.22 1.18 -1.97
C LEU A 48 2.81 -0.22 -1.93
N PHE A 49 2.03 -1.17 -1.42
CA PHE A 49 2.38 -2.59 -1.48
C PHE A 49 1.59 -3.24 -2.61
N VAL A 50 2.24 -4.06 -3.40
CA VAL A 50 1.59 -4.72 -4.55
C VAL A 50 1.91 -6.20 -4.60
N THR A 51 0.96 -6.96 -5.12
CA THR A 51 1.20 -8.34 -5.53
C THR A 51 1.17 -8.39 -7.05
N THR A 52 2.00 -9.24 -7.65
CA THR A 52 2.12 -9.31 -9.10
C THR A 52 1.59 -10.63 -9.63
N LYS A 53 1.18 -10.63 -10.91
CA LYS A 53 0.73 -11.85 -11.58
C LYS A 53 1.90 -12.81 -11.73
N ASN A 54 1.65 -14.09 -11.44
CA ASN A 54 2.65 -15.14 -11.57
C ASN A 54 3.92 -14.85 -10.78
N ASN A 55 3.78 -14.09 -9.69
CA ASN A 55 4.90 -13.73 -8.81
C ASN A 55 6.06 -13.07 -9.56
N GLN A 56 5.75 -12.24 -10.56
CA GLN A 56 6.76 -11.53 -11.33
C GLN A 56 7.55 -10.56 -10.47
N GLU A 57 8.81 -10.34 -10.83
CA GLU A 57 9.63 -9.36 -10.14
C GLU A 57 9.14 -7.95 -10.42
N LEU A 58 9.23 -7.09 -9.41
CA LEU A 58 8.91 -5.68 -9.56
C LEU A 58 10.21 -4.92 -9.85
N ASP A 59 10.59 -4.91 -11.14
CA ASP A 59 11.82 -4.24 -11.56
C ASP A 59 11.65 -2.72 -11.65
N ASP A 60 12.73 -2.02 -11.95
CA ASP A 60 12.72 -0.56 -12.02
C ASP A 60 11.75 -0.04 -13.08
N ASN A 61 11.64 -0.71 -14.20
CA ASN A 61 10.74 -0.30 -15.27
C ASN A 61 9.28 -0.39 -14.82
N LYS A 62 8.93 -1.45 -14.10
CA LYS A 62 7.58 -1.60 -13.59
C LYS A 62 7.25 -0.54 -12.53
N VAL A 63 8.21 -0.27 -11.64
CA VAL A 63 8.04 0.78 -10.63
C VAL A 63 7.84 2.14 -11.29
N LYS A 64 8.66 2.47 -12.28
CA LYS A 64 8.50 3.74 -13.01
C LYS A 64 7.17 3.83 -13.72
N SER A 65 6.72 2.73 -14.30
CA SER A 65 5.44 2.68 -14.99
C SER A 65 4.28 2.97 -14.04
N ILE A 66 4.32 2.38 -12.84
CA ILE A 66 3.30 2.62 -11.82
C ILE A 66 3.30 4.09 -11.40
N LYS A 67 4.48 4.62 -11.11
CA LYS A 67 4.60 6.01 -10.67
C LYS A 67 4.15 6.99 -11.73
N SER A 68 4.54 6.77 -12.99
CA SER A 68 4.12 7.63 -14.11
C SER A 68 2.62 7.62 -14.29
N ARG A 69 2.00 6.45 -14.20
CA ARG A 69 0.55 6.33 -14.37
C ARG A 69 -0.18 7.13 -13.30
N ILE A 70 0.26 7.02 -12.05
CA ILE A 70 -0.36 7.75 -10.95
C ILE A 70 -0.15 9.26 -11.12
N ARG A 71 1.07 9.66 -11.48
CA ARG A 71 1.38 11.07 -11.65
C ARG A 71 0.55 11.72 -12.77
N ILE A 72 0.41 11.01 -13.89
CA ILE A 72 -0.29 11.54 -15.05
C ILE A 72 -1.80 11.60 -14.81
N ASN A 73 -2.37 10.57 -14.20
CA ASN A 73 -3.82 10.46 -14.04
C ASN A 73 -4.34 11.06 -12.74
N CYS A 74 -3.48 11.30 -11.78
CA CYS A 74 -3.84 11.94 -10.51
C CYS A 74 -3.03 13.21 -10.32
N SER A 75 -1.89 13.11 -9.65
CA SER A 75 -1.00 14.26 -9.47
C SER A 75 0.35 13.76 -8.94
N PRO A 76 1.39 14.61 -8.97
CA PRO A 76 2.68 14.22 -8.37
C PRO A 76 2.57 13.92 -6.86
N LYS A 77 1.63 14.55 -6.16
CA LYS A 77 1.44 14.31 -4.73
C LYS A 77 0.84 12.95 -4.42
N HIS A 78 0.16 12.34 -5.39
CA HIS A 78 -0.40 11.00 -5.25
C HIS A 78 0.64 9.90 -5.43
N VAL A 79 1.80 10.21 -5.99
CA VAL A 79 2.81 9.20 -6.31
C VAL A 79 3.42 8.65 -5.01
N PRO A 80 3.39 7.31 -4.82
CA PRO A 80 3.98 6.72 -3.62
C PRO A 80 5.48 6.97 -3.56
N SER A 81 5.99 7.20 -2.35
CA SER A 81 7.43 7.33 -2.12
C SER A 81 8.13 5.98 -2.32
N LEU A 82 7.46 4.90 -1.94
CA LEU A 82 7.98 3.55 -2.09
C LEU A 82 6.90 2.64 -2.65
N ILE A 83 7.31 1.73 -3.53
CA ILE A 83 6.45 0.67 -4.04
C ILE A 83 7.14 -0.64 -3.74
N ILE A 84 6.48 -1.49 -2.93
CA ILE A 84 7.08 -2.71 -2.42
C ILE A 84 6.24 -3.91 -2.83
N LYS A 85 6.88 -4.91 -3.42
CA LYS A 85 6.21 -6.15 -3.77
C LYS A 85 6.11 -7.04 -2.54
N VAL A 86 4.94 -7.63 -2.31
CA VAL A 86 4.72 -8.60 -1.23
C VAL A 86 4.00 -9.83 -1.83
N PRO A 87 4.14 -11.00 -1.19
CA PRO A 87 3.49 -12.22 -1.71
C PRO A 87 1.97 -12.20 -1.62
N ALA A 88 1.42 -11.50 -0.63
CA ALA A 88 -0.03 -11.44 -0.43
C ALA A 88 -0.40 -10.22 0.38
N ILE A 89 -1.66 -9.81 0.26
CA ILE A 89 -2.21 -8.65 0.98
C ILE A 89 -3.18 -9.18 2.05
N PRO A 90 -3.09 -8.71 3.31
CA PRO A 90 -4.03 -9.16 4.35
C PRO A 90 -5.43 -8.61 4.10
N ARG A 91 -6.44 -9.43 4.41
CA ARG A 91 -7.84 -9.06 4.24
C ARG A 91 -8.64 -9.49 5.45
N THR A 92 -9.75 -8.80 5.70
CA THR A 92 -10.70 -9.23 6.72
C THR A 92 -11.46 -10.47 6.21
N LYS A 93 -12.18 -11.12 7.11
CA LYS A 93 -13.00 -12.28 6.74
C LYS A 93 -14.10 -11.93 5.76
N SER A 94 -14.49 -10.65 5.68
CA SER A 94 -15.44 -10.17 4.68
C SER A 94 -14.78 -9.74 3.38
N GLY A 95 -13.46 -9.89 3.24
CA GLY A 95 -12.73 -9.62 2.01
C GLY A 95 -12.20 -8.21 1.83
N LYS A 96 -12.31 -7.37 2.86
CA LYS A 96 -11.82 -6.00 2.78
C LYS A 96 -10.33 -5.94 3.06
N ILE A 97 -9.65 -4.98 2.43
CA ILE A 97 -8.23 -4.74 2.66
C ILE A 97 -8.04 -4.12 4.05
N VAL A 98 -7.01 -4.57 4.77
CA VAL A 98 -6.77 -4.19 6.15
C VAL A 98 -5.65 -3.15 6.23
N GLU A 99 -5.96 -1.93 5.80
CA GLU A 99 -4.97 -0.85 5.74
C GLU A 99 -4.47 -0.44 7.12
N LEU A 100 -5.39 -0.31 8.07
CA LEU A 100 -5.02 0.14 9.40
C LEU A 100 -4.10 -0.85 10.11
N ALA A 101 -4.35 -2.15 9.94
CA ALA A 101 -3.49 -3.17 10.54
C ALA A 101 -2.08 -3.10 9.97
N VAL A 102 -1.96 -2.96 8.66
CA VAL A 102 -0.64 -2.85 8.02
C VAL A 102 0.07 -1.57 8.47
N ARG A 103 -0.66 -0.46 8.57
CA ARG A 103 -0.08 0.79 9.04
C ARG A 103 0.51 0.64 10.44
N LYS A 104 -0.20 -0.05 11.33
CA LYS A 104 0.31 -0.32 12.67
C LYS A 104 1.57 -1.18 12.63
N ILE A 105 1.58 -2.20 11.80
CA ILE A 105 2.74 -3.10 11.68
C ILE A 105 3.98 -2.36 11.22
N ILE A 106 3.87 -1.52 10.20
CA ILE A 106 5.04 -0.81 9.69
C ILE A 106 5.57 0.23 10.67
N HIS A 107 4.73 0.66 11.62
CA HIS A 107 5.14 1.57 12.69
C HIS A 107 5.59 0.84 13.97
N GLY A 108 5.59 -0.50 13.95
CA GLY A 108 5.99 -1.28 15.10
C GLY A 108 4.95 -1.33 16.22
N GLU A 109 3.69 -1.03 15.90
CA GLU A 109 2.61 -1.01 16.88
C GLU A 109 1.88 -2.35 16.92
N PRO A 110 1.32 -2.73 18.08
CA PRO A 110 0.58 -3.99 18.19
C PRO A 110 -0.75 -3.95 17.48
N ILE A 111 -1.22 -5.12 17.05
CA ILE A 111 -2.52 -5.27 16.39
C ILE A 111 -3.46 -5.98 17.35
N ASN A 112 -4.62 -5.38 17.57
CA ASN A 112 -5.58 -5.87 18.55
C ASN A 112 -6.57 -6.91 18.02
N ASN A 113 -6.89 -6.87 16.72
CA ASN A 113 -7.96 -7.70 16.15
C ASN A 113 -7.46 -8.65 15.07
N LYS A 114 -6.41 -9.42 15.37
CA LYS A 114 -5.88 -10.39 14.41
C LYS A 114 -6.92 -11.42 13.98
N GLU A 115 -7.83 -11.78 14.89
CA GLU A 115 -8.85 -12.77 14.59
C GLU A 115 -9.86 -12.29 13.53
N ALA A 116 -9.94 -10.99 13.30
CA ALA A 116 -10.80 -10.47 12.23
C ALA A 116 -10.16 -10.58 10.85
N ILE A 117 -8.88 -10.95 10.79
CA ILE A 117 -8.13 -11.06 9.54
C ILE A 117 -8.21 -12.51 9.05
N ALA A 118 -8.61 -12.68 7.80
CA ALA A 118 -8.77 -14.02 7.21
C ALA A 118 -7.43 -14.73 7.00
N ASN A 119 -6.39 -13.94 6.70
CA ASN A 119 -5.06 -14.49 6.40
C ASN A 119 -3.99 -13.79 7.25
N PRO A 120 -4.04 -13.95 8.61
CA PRO A 120 -3.11 -13.22 9.47
C PRO A 120 -1.65 -13.60 9.26
N GLU A 121 -1.37 -14.74 8.68
CA GLU A 121 -0.01 -15.18 8.42
C GLU A 121 0.72 -14.26 7.44
N VAL A 122 0.00 -13.50 6.62
CA VAL A 122 0.65 -12.60 5.66
C VAL A 122 1.14 -11.31 6.30
N LEU A 123 0.73 -11.03 7.53
CA LEU A 123 1.17 -9.81 8.22
C LEU A 123 2.68 -9.77 8.42
N LYS A 124 3.32 -10.93 8.51
CA LYS A 124 4.77 -11.01 8.69
C LYS A 124 5.55 -10.38 7.53
N TYR A 125 4.95 -10.32 6.34
CA TYR A 125 5.62 -9.73 5.17
C TYR A 125 5.76 -8.22 5.28
N PHE A 126 5.09 -7.61 6.23
CA PHE A 126 5.09 -6.16 6.44
C PHE A 126 5.92 -5.74 7.64
N GLU A 127 6.48 -6.71 8.38
CA GLU A 127 7.28 -6.45 9.58
C GLU A 127 8.74 -6.24 9.22
N ASN A 128 9.38 -5.30 9.90
CA ASN A 128 10.83 -5.09 9.82
C ASN A 128 11.35 -4.89 8.40
N LEU A 129 10.62 -4.14 7.59
CA LEU A 129 11.03 -3.87 6.22
C LEU A 129 12.15 -2.84 6.18
N PRO A 130 13.35 -3.20 5.68
CA PRO A 130 14.46 -2.24 5.64
C PRO A 130 14.15 -1.01 4.80
N GLN A 131 13.35 -1.15 3.75
CA GLN A 131 13.00 -0.04 2.86
C GLN A 131 12.28 1.08 3.60
N LEU A 132 11.58 0.74 4.68
CA LEU A 132 10.78 1.71 5.42
C LEU A 132 11.56 2.43 6.52
N LYS A 133 12.78 1.99 6.78
CA LYS A 133 13.60 2.55 7.85
C LYS A 133 14.57 3.63 7.39
N SER A 134 14.65 3.86 6.11
CA SER A 134 15.63 4.82 5.58
C SER A 134 14.99 6.02 4.90
#